data_67043cee6c297e71166d47545c3bcb9b
#
_entry.id   67043cee6c297e71166d47545c3bcb9b
#
_cell.length_a   1.000
_cell.length_b   1.000
_cell.length_c   1.000
_cell.angle_alpha   90.00
_cell.angle_beta   90.00
_cell.angle_gamma   90.00
#
_symmetry.space_group_name_H-M   'P 1'
#
loop_
_entity.id
_entity.type
_entity.pdbx_description
1 polymer ?
#
loop_
_entity_poly.entity_id
_entity_poly.type
_entity_poly.pdbx_seq_one_letter_code
_entity_poly.pdbx_strand_id
1 'polypeptide(L)'
;QINAFLTQSANLILTAELAQKQHIERQYPQSRGRVFRICEQLRQDIPDPYRRDLSQYEQSLALIQQGIADWALKIQKINQI
;
A
#
# COMPACT_ATOMS: atom_id res chain seq x y z
N GLN A 1 6.16 -3.88 8.30
CA GLN A 1 4.82 -3.85 8.88
C GLN A 1 4.20 -2.47 8.84
N ILE A 2 2.89 -2.48 8.77
CA ILE A 2 2.14 -1.23 8.78
C ILE A 2 2.14 -0.65 10.18
N ASN A 3 2.41 0.62 10.26
CA ASN A 3 2.45 1.32 11.53
C ASN A 3 1.07 1.83 11.89
N ALA A 4 0.42 1.16 12.83
CA ALA A 4 -0.94 1.50 13.21
C ALA A 4 -1.09 2.95 13.68
N PHE A 5 -0.05 3.52 14.29
CA PHE A 5 -0.14 4.90 14.77
C PHE A 5 -0.35 5.92 13.65
N LEU A 6 -0.04 5.57 12.41
CA LEU A 6 -0.26 6.45 11.27
C LEU A 6 -1.75 6.57 10.91
N THR A 7 -2.59 5.63 11.34
CA THR A 7 -4.00 5.65 10.98
C THR A 7 -4.75 6.85 11.54
N GLN A 8 -4.26 7.45 12.61
CA GLN A 8 -4.96 8.56 13.25
C GLN A 8 -4.67 9.90 12.59
N SER A 9 -3.50 10.05 11.99
CA SER A 9 -3.08 11.33 11.43
C SER A 9 -2.87 11.30 9.92
N ALA A 10 -2.72 10.13 9.33
CA ALA A 10 -2.45 10.02 7.90
C ALA A 10 -3.74 10.15 7.09
N ASN A 11 -3.66 10.90 6.00
CA ASN A 11 -4.76 10.99 5.04
C ASN A 11 -4.79 9.81 4.09
N LEU A 12 -3.67 9.11 3.95
CA LEU A 12 -3.54 7.97 3.05
C LEU A 12 -2.62 6.95 3.70
N ILE A 13 -3.08 5.69 3.73
CA ILE A 13 -2.30 4.59 4.29
C ILE A 13 -2.15 3.54 3.21
N LEU A 14 -0.91 3.13 2.94
CA LEU A 14 -0.62 2.14 1.92
C LEU A 14 -0.14 0.85 2.56
N THR A 15 -0.66 -0.26 2.08
CA THR A 15 -0.29 -1.59 2.54
C THR A 15 0.22 -2.43 1.38
N ALA A 16 0.96 -3.48 1.69
CA ALA A 16 1.44 -4.40 0.67
C ALA A 16 0.35 -5.38 0.23
N GLU A 17 -0.50 -5.79 1.17
CA GLU A 17 -1.47 -6.87 0.96
C GLU A 17 -2.88 -6.45 1.33
N LEU A 18 -3.85 -7.05 0.64
CA LEU A 18 -5.25 -6.82 0.94
C LEU A 18 -5.60 -7.21 2.39
N ALA A 19 -5.02 -8.29 2.89
CA ALA A 19 -5.28 -8.72 4.26
C ALA A 19 -4.85 -7.66 5.27
N GLN A 20 -3.74 -6.99 5.02
CA GLN A 20 -3.27 -5.91 5.88
C GLN A 20 -4.23 -4.72 5.87
N LYS A 21 -4.71 -4.36 4.67
CA LYS A 21 -5.71 -3.30 4.53
C LYS A 21 -6.95 -3.62 5.35
N GLN A 22 -7.47 -4.83 5.20
CA GLN A 22 -8.68 -5.24 5.90
C GLN A 22 -8.47 -5.26 7.42
N HIS A 23 -7.28 -5.68 7.86
CA HIS A 23 -6.95 -5.69 9.28
C HIS A 23 -6.97 -4.28 9.86
N ILE A 24 -6.36 -3.32 9.16
CA ILE A 24 -6.33 -1.93 9.61
C ILE A 24 -7.73 -1.36 9.67
N GLU A 25 -8.55 -1.63 8.66
CA GLU A 25 -9.91 -1.12 8.62
C GLU A 25 -10.77 -1.69 9.75
N ARG A 26 -10.50 -2.93 10.17
CA ARG A 26 -11.21 -3.52 11.30
C ARG A 26 -10.75 -2.94 12.62
N GLN A 27 -9.44 -2.73 12.78
CA GLN A 27 -8.88 -2.17 14.01
C GLN A 27 -9.18 -0.69 14.15
N TYR A 28 -9.23 0.03 13.05
CA TYR A 28 -9.39 1.47 13.02
C TYR A 28 -10.47 1.84 12.01
N PRO A 29 -11.76 1.65 12.35
CA PRO A 29 -12.85 1.89 11.39
C PRO A 29 -12.85 3.27 10.76
N GLN A 30 -12.32 4.27 11.47
CA GLN A 30 -12.24 5.62 10.93
C GLN A 30 -11.27 5.73 9.75
N SER A 31 -10.43 4.71 9.53
CA SER A 31 -9.50 4.71 8.41
C SER A 31 -10.12 4.23 7.11
N ARG A 32 -11.33 3.70 7.14
CA ARG A 32 -11.99 3.21 5.93
C ARG A 32 -12.07 4.31 4.89
N GLY A 33 -11.76 3.94 3.66
CA GLY A 33 -11.71 4.89 2.55
C GLY A 33 -10.36 5.57 2.39
N ARG A 34 -9.41 5.33 3.31
CA ARG A 34 -8.08 5.90 3.24
C ARG A 34 -6.98 4.86 3.18
N VAL A 35 -7.33 3.58 3.27
CA VAL A 35 -6.36 2.48 3.26
C VAL A 35 -6.43 1.78 1.91
N PHE A 36 -5.29 1.71 1.23
CA PHE A 36 -5.19 1.08 -0.09
C PHE A 36 -3.93 0.25 -0.16
N ARG A 37 -3.90 -0.71 -1.08
CA ARG A 37 -2.66 -1.43 -1.36
C ARG A 37 -1.72 -0.55 -2.18
N ILE A 38 -0.43 -0.75 -2.02
CA ILE A 38 0.56 -0.04 -2.84
C ILE A 38 0.29 -0.31 -4.32
N CYS A 39 0.00 -1.57 -4.68
CA CYS A 39 -0.35 -1.94 -6.06
C CYS A 39 -1.85 -2.03 -6.27
N GLU A 40 -2.61 -1.09 -5.71
CA GLU A 40 -4.07 -1.08 -5.83
C GLU A 40 -4.53 -0.98 -7.28
N GLN A 41 -3.83 -0.20 -8.08
CA GLN A 41 -4.19 0.00 -9.48
C GLN A 41 -4.08 -1.31 -10.27
N LEU A 42 -3.14 -2.16 -9.90
CA LEU A 42 -2.98 -3.48 -10.49
C LEU A 42 -3.83 -4.55 -9.81
N ARG A 43 -4.49 -4.18 -8.71
CA ARG A 43 -5.29 -5.09 -7.88
C ARG A 43 -4.47 -6.30 -7.46
N GLN A 44 -3.26 -6.03 -7.00
CA GLN A 44 -2.28 -7.06 -6.72
C GLN A 44 -1.61 -6.83 -5.38
N ASP A 45 -1.38 -7.90 -4.64
CA ASP A 45 -0.59 -7.87 -3.43
C ASP A 45 0.90 -7.92 -3.78
N ILE A 46 1.72 -7.34 -2.91
CA ILE A 46 3.17 -7.45 -3.04
C ILE A 46 3.62 -8.65 -2.19
N PRO A 47 4.23 -9.67 -2.80
CA PRO A 47 4.70 -10.83 -2.05
C PRO A 47 5.77 -10.45 -1.03
N ASP A 48 5.86 -11.21 0.05
CA ASP A 48 6.89 -11.01 1.06
C ASP A 48 8.27 -11.33 0.44
N PRO A 49 9.16 -10.34 0.29
CA PRO A 49 10.43 -10.56 -0.37
C PRO A 49 11.39 -11.44 0.44
N TYR A 50 11.19 -11.54 1.74
CA TYR A 50 12.13 -12.25 2.61
C TYR A 50 11.95 -13.75 2.59
N ARG A 51 10.85 -14.24 2.02
CA ARG A 51 10.56 -15.67 1.93
C ARG A 51 10.76 -16.22 0.53
N ARG A 52 11.38 -15.44 -0.36
CA ARG A 52 11.49 -15.78 -1.78
C ARG A 52 12.95 -15.80 -2.20
N ASP A 53 13.21 -16.39 -3.36
CA ASP A 53 14.54 -16.33 -3.94
C ASP A 53 14.82 -14.93 -4.47
N LEU A 54 16.05 -14.72 -4.97
CA LEU A 54 16.47 -13.41 -5.43
C LEU A 54 15.59 -12.88 -6.55
N SER A 55 15.19 -13.74 -7.48
CA SER A 55 14.32 -13.34 -8.60
C SER A 55 12.99 -12.79 -8.09
N GLN A 56 12.38 -13.48 -7.13
CA GLN A 56 11.11 -13.07 -6.55
C GLN A 56 11.28 -11.81 -5.69
N TYR A 57 12.40 -11.67 -5.01
CA TYR A 57 12.72 -10.46 -4.28
C TYR A 57 12.77 -9.25 -5.21
N GLU A 58 13.43 -9.41 -6.36
CA GLU A 58 13.52 -8.33 -7.34
C GLU A 58 12.15 -8.00 -7.94
N GLN A 59 11.31 -9.01 -8.16
CA GLN A 59 9.94 -8.77 -8.62
C GLN A 59 9.14 -7.97 -7.60
N SER A 60 9.29 -8.29 -6.31
CA SER A 60 8.61 -7.54 -5.26
C SER A 60 9.05 -6.09 -5.24
N LEU A 61 10.34 -5.83 -5.39
CA LEU A 61 10.85 -4.47 -5.46
C LEU A 61 10.29 -3.71 -6.65
N ALA A 62 10.20 -4.38 -7.81
CA ALA A 62 9.65 -3.75 -9.02
C ALA A 62 8.18 -3.37 -8.81
N LEU A 63 7.41 -4.24 -8.15
CA LEU A 63 6.00 -3.95 -7.84
C LEU A 63 5.89 -2.78 -6.88
N ILE A 64 6.74 -2.70 -5.87
CA ILE A 64 6.73 -1.59 -4.93
C ILE A 64 7.04 -0.29 -5.67
N GLN A 65 8.04 -0.28 -6.53
CA GLN A 65 8.42 0.90 -7.29
C GLN A 65 7.28 1.35 -8.22
N GLN A 66 6.65 0.41 -8.89
CA GLN A 66 5.53 0.71 -9.77
C GLN A 66 4.35 1.27 -8.98
N GLY A 67 4.04 0.64 -7.86
CA GLY A 67 2.93 1.07 -7.01
C GLY A 67 3.15 2.47 -6.46
N ILE A 68 4.34 2.76 -5.99
CA ILE A 68 4.67 4.09 -5.47
C ILE A 68 4.56 5.13 -6.57
N ALA A 69 5.06 4.83 -7.78
CA ALA A 69 4.95 5.75 -8.91
C ALA A 69 3.49 6.03 -9.26
N ASP A 70 2.65 5.00 -9.28
CA ASP A 70 1.23 5.15 -9.57
C ASP A 70 0.55 6.04 -8.53
N TRP A 71 0.85 5.84 -7.25
CA TRP A 71 0.28 6.64 -6.19
C TRP A 71 0.79 8.07 -6.21
N ALA A 72 2.06 8.28 -6.52
CA ALA A 72 2.63 9.62 -6.62
C ALA A 72 1.91 10.43 -7.68
N LEU A 73 1.64 9.84 -8.84
CA LEU A 73 0.89 10.52 -9.90
C LEU A 73 -0.53 10.84 -9.47
N LYS A 74 -1.19 9.91 -8.78
CA LYS A 74 -2.55 10.11 -8.33
C LYS A 74 -2.63 11.24 -7.30
N ILE A 75 -1.71 11.25 -6.35
CA ILE A 75 -1.66 12.29 -5.33
C ILE A 75 -1.38 13.65 -5.97
N GLN A 76 -0.47 13.69 -6.94
CA GLN A 76 -0.14 14.91 -7.64
C GLN A 76 -1.36 15.49 -8.36
N LYS A 77 -2.16 14.64 -9.00
CA LYS A 77 -3.38 15.09 -9.67
C LYS A 77 -4.38 15.68 -8.70
N ILE A 78 -4.53 15.07 -7.53
CA ILE A 78 -5.44 15.58 -6.51
C ILE A 78 -5.00 16.95 -6.04
N ASN A 79 -3.68 17.15 -5.87
CA ASN A 79 -3.17 18.41 -5.34
C ASN A 79 -3.11 19.52 -6.37
N GLN A 80 -3.39 19.23 -7.64
CA GLN A 80 -3.39 20.24 -8.70
C GLN A 80 -4.74 20.96 -8.86
N ILE A 81 -5.74 20.57 -8.11
CA ILE A 81 -7.08 21.17 -8.20
C ILE A 81 -7.15 22.52 -7.49
#